data_a25930a251061f70d032a13e2e5e6845
#
_entry.id   a25930a251061f70d032a13e2e5e6845
#
_cell.length_a   1.000
_cell.length_b   1.000
_cell.length_c   1.000
_cell.angle_alpha   90.00
_cell.angle_beta   90.00
_cell.angle_gamma   90.00
#
_symmetry.space_group_name_H-M   'P 1'
#
loop_
_entity.id
_entity.type
_entity.pdbx_description
1 polymer ?
#
loop_
_entity_poly.entity_id
_entity_poly.type
_entity_poly.pdbx_seq_one_letter_code
_entity_poly.pdbx_strand_id
1 'polypeptide(L)'
;MHKCLLLLLITLGSYALHSQEPTIQRDSSAIENDTISKIDYLKYLGNGYFPTKFLNVDLRYLVKFNQYEGFRTGLGGITNDEFSEKYRINSYVVYGFKDHRFKYRIGGGFRINEATDTWINLSYTDDLQETGSSSFLTDKRFFQFFEPRLLNIDLFHKHITKAINIEHKLTNHLVTETEFAISKIEPTYSYNFVIGNESFRSFDISTAKISAQWSPFSHFETIKDKVTQTKEGFPKFTLQLTQSFKNVLKGDFNYFKVDFRTRYKITHNDKVFSEIVLSSGLATGNTPLTHLYHAYPNNITKETVLQRFSVAGINSFETMYFNEFFSDRFATLQIKHFVKPFRITERYRPQLVLISRFALGNMQDIERHQNITFGTLNKGYSEAGFEINKLLFGFGLSFAYRYGGYHLPEFADNLAAKFTFNVSL
;
A
#
# COMPACT_ATOMS: atom_id res chain seq x y z
N MET A 1 19.72 -1.94 -27.81
CA MET A 1 19.27 -1.03 -26.76
C MET A 1 19.56 -1.49 -25.33
N HIS A 2 19.75 -2.78 -25.03
CA HIS A 2 20.03 -3.26 -23.67
C HIS A 2 21.42 -2.94 -23.10
N LYS A 3 22.41 -2.69 -23.94
CA LYS A 3 23.80 -2.38 -23.50
C LYS A 3 23.97 -0.93 -23.01
N CYS A 4 23.15 0.01 -23.46
CA CYS A 4 23.22 1.41 -23.01
C CYS A 4 22.61 1.64 -21.62
N LEU A 5 21.58 0.86 -21.23
CA LEU A 5 20.95 0.99 -19.92
C LEU A 5 21.86 0.47 -18.79
N LEU A 6 22.64 -0.59 -19.07
CA LEU A 6 23.61 -1.15 -18.12
C LEU A 6 24.80 -0.21 -17.89
N LEU A 7 25.23 0.50 -18.93
CA LEU A 7 26.31 1.51 -18.84
C LEU A 7 25.87 2.73 -18.02
N LEU A 8 24.62 3.15 -18.12
CA LEU A 8 24.10 4.29 -17.34
C LEU A 8 24.01 3.99 -15.84
N LEU A 9 23.70 2.75 -15.47
CA LEU A 9 23.69 2.29 -14.07
C LEU A 9 25.10 2.15 -13.49
N ILE A 10 26.09 1.80 -14.29
CA ILE A 10 27.50 1.68 -13.86
C ILE A 10 28.16 3.05 -13.72
N THR A 11 27.81 4.02 -14.56
CA THR A 11 28.37 5.39 -14.47
C THR A 11 27.80 6.18 -13.31
N LEU A 12 26.58 5.93 -12.85
CA LEU A 12 26.02 6.54 -11.63
C LEU A 12 26.64 5.98 -10.34
N GLY A 13 27.19 4.76 -10.37
CA GLY A 13 27.89 4.15 -9.24
C GLY A 13 29.35 4.61 -9.04
N SER A 14 29.99 5.17 -10.07
CA SER A 14 31.43 5.51 -10.03
C SER A 14 31.74 6.94 -9.57
N TYR A 15 30.76 7.83 -9.46
CA TYR A 15 30.98 9.20 -8.94
C TYR A 15 30.95 9.33 -7.40
N ALA A 16 30.74 8.23 -6.68
CA ALA A 16 30.64 8.24 -5.21
C ALA A 16 31.98 8.01 -4.47
N LEU A 17 33.11 7.89 -5.16
CA LEU A 17 34.38 7.45 -4.57
C LEU A 17 35.56 8.37 -4.90
N HIS A 18 35.46 9.68 -4.67
CA HIS A 18 36.65 10.52 -4.46
C HIS A 18 36.24 11.82 -3.78
N SER A 19 36.30 11.82 -2.47
CA SER A 19 36.35 13.03 -1.65
C SER A 19 37.51 12.86 -0.69
N GLN A 20 38.59 13.59 -0.95
CA GLN A 20 39.68 13.76 0.01
C GLN A 20 39.17 14.62 1.16
N GLU A 21 39.40 14.16 2.40
CA GLU A 21 39.04 14.89 3.61
C GLU A 21 40.01 16.06 3.85
N PRO A 22 39.53 17.29 4.05
CA PRO A 22 40.28 18.32 4.73
C PRO A 22 40.08 18.17 6.23
N THR A 23 41.18 18.08 6.98
CA THR A 23 41.21 18.07 8.45
C THR A 23 40.76 19.45 8.95
N ILE A 24 39.48 19.59 9.31
CA ILE A 24 38.94 20.78 9.98
C ILE A 24 38.51 20.35 11.38
N GLN A 25 39.00 21.00 12.40
CA GLN A 25 38.45 20.91 13.76
C GLN A 25 36.96 21.32 13.69
N ARG A 26 36.06 20.37 13.85
CA ARG A 26 34.62 20.61 13.85
C ARG A 26 34.14 20.86 15.27
N ASP A 27 33.45 21.95 15.46
CA ASP A 27 32.70 22.28 16.67
C ASP A 27 31.67 21.17 16.95
N SER A 28 31.54 20.68 18.17
CA SER A 28 30.63 19.57 18.55
C SER A 28 29.15 19.86 18.22
N SER A 29 28.75 21.12 18.27
CA SER A 29 27.41 21.57 17.90
C SER A 29 27.12 21.45 16.39
N ALA A 30 28.15 21.64 15.54
CA ALA A 30 28.01 21.48 14.08
C ALA A 30 27.84 20.00 13.67
N ILE A 31 28.53 19.09 14.38
CA ILE A 31 28.45 17.65 14.16
C ILE A 31 27.04 17.12 14.53
N GLU A 32 26.49 17.60 15.63
CA GLU A 32 25.16 17.20 16.10
C GLU A 32 24.06 17.65 15.11
N ASN A 33 24.14 18.90 14.63
CA ASN A 33 23.20 19.41 13.62
C ASN A 33 23.31 18.68 12.26
N ASP A 34 24.53 18.34 11.81
CA ASP A 34 24.75 17.62 10.55
C ASP A 34 24.24 16.17 10.63
N THR A 35 24.39 15.52 11.79
CA THR A 35 23.88 14.16 12.04
C THR A 35 22.35 14.12 12.08
N ILE A 36 21.70 15.08 12.75
CA ILE A 36 20.22 15.20 12.79
C ILE A 36 19.68 15.46 11.38
N SER A 37 20.31 16.33 10.60
CA SER A 37 19.93 16.60 9.22
C SER A 37 20.03 15.36 8.33
N LYS A 38 21.06 14.54 8.49
CA LYS A 38 21.23 13.27 7.76
C LYS A 38 20.16 12.23 8.14
N ILE A 39 19.81 12.13 9.41
CA ILE A 39 18.76 11.21 9.88
C ILE A 39 17.39 11.61 9.31
N ASP A 40 17.07 12.89 9.29
CA ASP A 40 15.82 13.37 8.72
C ASP A 40 15.79 13.15 7.21
N TYR A 41 16.88 13.39 6.50
CA TYR A 41 17.01 13.09 5.08
C TYR A 41 16.77 11.60 4.77
N LEU A 42 17.37 10.68 5.55
CA LEU A 42 17.15 9.24 5.40
C LEU A 42 15.70 8.83 5.69
N LYS A 43 15.02 9.49 6.64
CA LYS A 43 13.58 9.25 6.88
C LYS A 43 12.72 9.67 5.69
N TYR A 44 13.02 10.80 5.06
CA TYR A 44 12.32 11.24 3.84
C TYR A 44 12.52 10.22 2.71
N LEU A 45 13.75 9.79 2.45
CA LEU A 45 14.05 8.76 1.45
C LEU A 45 13.35 7.43 1.77
N GLY A 46 13.37 6.99 3.03
CA GLY A 46 12.67 5.78 3.49
C GLY A 46 11.16 5.86 3.29
N ASN A 47 10.58 7.07 3.32
CA ASN A 47 9.18 7.32 2.98
C ASN A 47 8.95 7.58 1.48
N GLY A 48 10.00 7.48 0.64
CA GLY A 48 9.91 7.66 -0.80
C GLY A 48 9.81 9.11 -1.25
N TYR A 49 10.34 10.02 -0.47
CA TYR A 49 10.47 11.41 -0.85
C TYR A 49 11.94 11.78 -1.01
N PHE A 50 12.23 12.52 -2.09
CA PHE A 50 13.49 13.23 -2.22
C PHE A 50 13.26 14.69 -1.78
N PRO A 51 13.78 15.09 -0.61
CA PRO A 51 13.56 16.43 -0.07
C PRO A 51 14.35 17.47 -0.87
N THR A 52 13.68 18.55 -1.24
CA THR A 52 14.29 19.78 -1.77
C THR A 52 13.89 20.97 -0.90
N LYS A 53 14.38 22.15 -1.18
CA LYS A 53 14.15 23.35 -0.34
C LYS A 53 12.65 23.62 -0.11
N PHE A 54 11.80 23.54 -1.13
CA PHE A 54 10.37 23.91 -1.03
C PHE A 54 9.43 22.77 -1.34
N LEU A 55 9.94 21.63 -1.86
CA LEU A 55 9.15 20.53 -2.37
C LEU A 55 9.83 19.21 -2.02
N ASN A 56 9.06 18.25 -1.56
CA ASN A 56 9.47 16.86 -1.43
C ASN A 56 9.01 16.10 -2.69
N VAL A 57 9.96 15.73 -3.56
CA VAL A 57 9.67 14.99 -4.79
C VAL A 57 9.27 13.57 -4.44
N ASP A 58 8.16 13.10 -4.97
CA ASP A 58 7.62 11.77 -4.72
C ASP A 58 8.19 10.73 -5.67
N LEU A 59 9.08 9.89 -5.16
CA LEU A 59 9.79 8.87 -5.93
C LEU A 59 8.86 7.75 -6.46
N ARG A 60 7.63 7.62 -5.93
CA ARG A 60 6.65 6.63 -6.39
C ARG A 60 6.17 6.85 -7.82
N TYR A 61 6.31 8.07 -8.34
CA TYR A 61 5.84 8.43 -9.68
C TYR A 61 6.91 8.34 -10.76
N LEU A 62 8.18 8.15 -10.38
CA LEU A 62 9.28 8.14 -11.35
C LEU A 62 9.15 6.99 -12.36
N VAL A 63 9.01 5.77 -11.86
CA VAL A 63 8.85 4.59 -12.73
C VAL A 63 8.00 3.54 -12.01
N LYS A 64 6.96 3.05 -12.67
CA LYS A 64 6.17 1.88 -12.27
C LYS A 64 5.85 1.05 -13.50
N PHE A 65 5.44 -0.19 -13.26
CA PHE A 65 4.93 -1.07 -14.30
C PHE A 65 3.65 -1.77 -13.81
N ASN A 66 2.66 -1.86 -14.68
CA ASN A 66 1.49 -2.73 -14.50
C ASN A 66 1.01 -3.27 -15.85
N GLN A 67 0.16 -4.29 -15.83
CA GLN A 67 -0.30 -4.96 -17.05
C GLN A 67 -1.15 -4.07 -17.97
N TYR A 68 -1.87 -3.11 -17.41
CA TYR A 68 -2.76 -2.23 -18.16
C TYR A 68 -2.00 -1.09 -18.86
N GLU A 69 -1.14 -0.38 -18.13
CA GLU A 69 -0.41 0.80 -18.62
C GLU A 69 0.94 0.45 -19.28
N GLY A 70 1.46 -0.76 -19.03
CA GLY A 70 2.85 -1.08 -19.29
C GLY A 70 3.77 -0.30 -18.34
N PHE A 71 4.83 0.28 -18.86
CA PHE A 71 5.62 1.26 -18.11
C PHE A 71 4.80 2.53 -17.87
N ARG A 72 4.91 3.06 -16.67
CA ARG A 72 4.32 4.32 -16.24
C ARG A 72 5.43 5.17 -15.63
N THR A 73 5.63 6.40 -16.13
CA THR A 73 6.64 7.33 -15.64
C THR A 73 6.06 8.72 -15.49
N GLY A 74 6.62 9.49 -14.59
CA GLY A 74 6.20 10.88 -14.36
C GLY A 74 6.88 11.50 -13.16
N LEU A 75 6.29 12.58 -12.70
CA LEU A 75 6.77 13.35 -11.55
C LEU A 75 5.61 13.69 -10.64
N GLY A 76 5.90 13.79 -9.37
CA GLY A 76 4.96 14.26 -8.35
C GLY A 76 5.69 14.75 -7.12
N GLY A 77 4.96 15.41 -6.24
CA GLY A 77 5.53 15.89 -4.99
C GLY A 77 4.52 16.61 -4.12
N ILE A 78 4.98 16.94 -2.94
CA ILE A 78 4.25 17.72 -1.94
C ILE A 78 5.15 18.84 -1.43
N THR A 79 4.61 20.07 -1.32
CA THR A 79 5.32 21.17 -0.70
C THR A 79 5.59 20.88 0.79
N ASN A 80 6.69 21.41 1.30
CA ASN A 80 7.12 21.23 2.69
C ASN A 80 6.92 22.52 3.52
N ASP A 81 7.30 22.48 4.80
CA ASP A 81 7.14 23.60 5.73
C ASP A 81 7.97 24.84 5.33
N GLU A 82 9.10 24.67 4.60
CA GLU A 82 9.88 25.79 4.03
C GLU A 82 9.11 26.56 2.94
N PHE A 83 8.20 25.89 2.25
CA PHE A 83 7.28 26.56 1.34
C PHE A 83 6.21 27.32 2.11
N SER A 84 5.52 26.64 3.03
CA SER A 84 4.51 27.22 3.91
C SER A 84 4.06 26.24 4.99
N GLU A 85 3.95 26.71 6.24
CA GLU A 85 3.36 25.93 7.33
C GLU A 85 1.82 25.86 7.27
N LYS A 86 1.18 26.76 6.52
CA LYS A 86 -0.28 26.88 6.42
C LYS A 86 -0.87 26.30 5.14
N TYR A 87 -0.10 26.27 4.05
CA TYR A 87 -0.56 25.82 2.75
C TYR A 87 0.31 24.67 2.26
N ARG A 88 -0.31 23.67 1.66
CA ARG A 88 0.39 22.61 0.96
C ARG A 88 -0.21 22.34 -0.41
N ILE A 89 0.64 21.99 -1.36
CA ILE A 89 0.25 21.54 -2.69
C ILE A 89 0.76 20.11 -2.85
N ASN A 90 -0.12 19.20 -3.26
CA ASN A 90 0.22 17.80 -3.51
C ASN A 90 -0.27 17.45 -4.92
N SER A 91 0.65 17.24 -5.84
CA SER A 91 0.32 17.02 -7.24
C SER A 91 1.25 15.99 -7.87
N TYR A 92 0.74 15.28 -8.87
CA TYR A 92 1.56 14.47 -9.76
C TYR A 92 0.98 14.45 -11.17
N VAL A 93 1.83 14.13 -12.13
CA VAL A 93 1.47 13.77 -13.49
C VAL A 93 2.32 12.58 -13.93
N VAL A 94 1.68 11.58 -14.53
CA VAL A 94 2.32 10.38 -15.04
C VAL A 94 1.75 10.01 -16.40
N TYR A 95 2.54 9.32 -17.21
CA TYR A 95 2.17 8.84 -18.53
C TYR A 95 2.32 7.32 -18.61
N GLY A 96 1.27 6.63 -19.04
CA GLY A 96 1.29 5.19 -19.32
C GLY A 96 1.63 4.95 -20.77
N PHE A 97 2.66 4.12 -21.03
CA PHE A 97 3.16 3.91 -22.40
C PHE A 97 2.30 2.95 -23.22
N LYS A 98 1.58 2.03 -22.59
CA LYS A 98 0.73 1.06 -23.29
C LYS A 98 -0.67 1.59 -23.58
N ASP A 99 -1.25 2.34 -22.64
CA ASP A 99 -2.58 2.91 -22.79
C ASP A 99 -2.56 4.34 -23.37
N HIS A 100 -1.36 4.90 -23.58
CA HIS A 100 -1.12 6.22 -24.18
C HIS A 100 -1.88 7.36 -23.52
N ARG A 101 -2.02 7.34 -22.16
CA ARG A 101 -2.78 8.35 -21.42
C ARG A 101 -1.97 8.98 -20.30
N PHE A 102 -2.19 10.28 -20.10
CA PHE A 102 -1.78 10.95 -18.88
C PHE A 102 -2.77 10.65 -17.76
N LYS A 103 -2.24 10.47 -16.56
CA LYS A 103 -2.98 10.45 -15.30
C LYS A 103 -2.37 11.49 -14.39
N TYR A 104 -3.19 12.11 -13.58
CA TYR A 104 -2.71 13.21 -12.75
C TYR A 104 -3.59 13.41 -11.52
N ARG A 105 -2.99 14.02 -10.52
CA ARG A 105 -3.68 14.58 -9.37
C ARG A 105 -3.23 16.01 -9.18
N ILE A 106 -4.20 16.87 -8.90
CA ILE A 106 -3.97 18.22 -8.43
C ILE A 106 -4.66 18.34 -7.08
N GLY A 107 -3.91 18.65 -6.03
CA GLY A 107 -4.43 18.78 -4.68
C GLY A 107 -3.81 19.96 -3.96
N GLY A 108 -4.58 20.57 -3.08
CA GLY A 108 -4.13 21.64 -2.20
C GLY A 108 -4.74 21.49 -0.82
N GLY A 109 -4.01 21.91 0.21
CA GLY A 109 -4.45 21.87 1.59
C GLY A 109 -4.20 23.18 2.32
N PHE A 110 -5.07 23.45 3.28
CA PHE A 110 -4.95 24.56 4.20
C PHE A 110 -5.02 24.04 5.64
N ARG A 111 -4.05 24.43 6.47
CA ARG A 111 -4.00 24.09 7.89
C ARG A 111 -4.86 25.06 8.68
N ILE A 112 -5.92 24.53 9.30
CA ILE A 112 -6.85 25.34 10.12
C ILE A 112 -6.32 25.48 11.54
N ASN A 113 -5.76 24.42 12.09
CA ASN A 113 -5.28 24.38 13.48
C ASN A 113 -3.95 23.64 13.55
N GLU A 114 -2.95 24.32 14.09
CA GLU A 114 -1.60 23.79 14.25
C GLU A 114 -1.50 22.80 15.40
N ALA A 115 -2.15 23.09 16.55
CA ALA A 115 -2.08 22.24 17.74
C ALA A 115 -2.66 20.83 17.52
N THR A 116 -3.70 20.73 16.71
CA THR A 116 -4.36 19.46 16.35
C THR A 116 -3.98 18.96 14.96
N ASP A 117 -3.02 19.63 14.31
CA ASP A 117 -2.59 19.35 12.94
C ASP A 117 -3.76 19.13 11.97
N THR A 118 -4.75 20.06 12.05
CA THR A 118 -6.00 19.96 11.30
C THR A 118 -5.84 20.59 9.94
N TRP A 119 -6.00 19.77 8.89
CA TRP A 119 -5.94 20.18 7.50
C TRP A 119 -7.26 19.97 6.78
N ILE A 120 -7.64 20.94 5.95
CA ILE A 120 -8.65 20.72 4.90
C ILE A 120 -7.92 20.65 3.57
N ASN A 121 -8.17 19.59 2.81
CA ASN A 121 -7.59 19.35 1.51
C ASN A 121 -8.68 19.25 0.45
N LEU A 122 -8.38 19.78 -0.72
CA LEU A 122 -9.17 19.62 -1.93
C LEU A 122 -8.32 18.89 -2.96
N SER A 123 -8.91 17.97 -3.69
CA SER A 123 -8.19 17.26 -4.76
C SER A 123 -9.08 16.91 -5.94
N TYR A 124 -8.45 16.90 -7.10
CA TYR A 124 -8.94 16.31 -8.33
C TYR A 124 -7.95 15.24 -8.78
N THR A 125 -8.45 14.04 -9.06
CA THR A 125 -7.61 12.90 -9.48
C THR A 125 -8.24 12.24 -10.70
N ASP A 126 -7.45 12.00 -11.75
CA ASP A 126 -7.77 11.12 -12.89
C ASP A 126 -6.68 10.06 -12.93
N ASP A 127 -7.00 8.84 -12.50
CA ASP A 127 -6.00 7.76 -12.38
C ASP A 127 -6.64 6.37 -12.47
N LEU A 128 -5.83 5.34 -12.26
CA LEU A 128 -6.21 3.93 -12.17
C LEU A 128 -6.14 3.45 -10.73
N GLN A 129 -7.09 2.60 -10.37
CA GLN A 129 -7.10 1.89 -9.10
C GLN A 129 -7.34 0.40 -9.31
N GLU A 130 -6.70 -0.43 -8.50
CA GLU A 130 -6.92 -1.88 -8.46
C GLU A 130 -8.34 -2.17 -7.98
N THR A 131 -9.06 -3.05 -8.69
CA THR A 131 -10.40 -3.50 -8.33
C THR A 131 -10.36 -4.37 -7.08
N GLY A 132 -11.25 -4.09 -6.12
CA GLY A 132 -11.37 -4.88 -4.88
C GLY A 132 -10.29 -4.60 -3.84
N SER A 133 -9.42 -3.63 -4.06
CA SER A 133 -8.45 -3.20 -3.05
C SER A 133 -9.09 -2.32 -2.00
N SER A 134 -8.67 -2.47 -0.74
CA SER A 134 -9.08 -1.60 0.36
C SER A 134 -7.89 -0.87 0.95
N SER A 135 -8.05 0.42 1.19
CA SER A 135 -7.09 1.28 1.87
C SER A 135 -7.81 2.12 2.92
N PHE A 136 -7.13 2.43 4.00
CA PHE A 136 -7.64 3.33 5.03
C PHE A 136 -7.13 4.74 4.76
N LEU A 137 -7.98 5.76 4.93
CA LEU A 137 -7.58 7.15 4.79
C LEU A 137 -6.41 7.49 5.72
N THR A 138 -6.47 7.01 6.96
CA THR A 138 -5.45 7.23 8.00
C THR A 138 -4.17 6.41 7.83
N ASP A 139 -4.02 5.65 6.74
CA ASP A 139 -2.80 4.88 6.51
C ASP A 139 -1.61 5.81 6.29
N LYS A 140 -0.59 5.64 7.12
CA LYS A 140 0.69 6.30 6.87
C LYS A 140 1.24 5.82 5.55
N ARG A 141 1.79 6.77 4.80
CA ARG A 141 2.51 6.45 3.58
C ARG A 141 3.60 5.43 3.86
N PHE A 142 3.57 4.35 3.11
CA PHE A 142 4.63 3.37 3.03
C PHE A 142 5.25 3.41 1.63
N PHE A 143 6.55 3.54 1.56
CA PHE A 143 7.25 3.53 0.29
C PHE A 143 7.86 2.16 0.02
N GLN A 144 7.47 1.60 -1.11
CA GLN A 144 8.20 0.52 -1.76
C GLN A 144 8.63 1.02 -3.14
N PHE A 145 9.92 0.95 -3.42
CA PHE A 145 10.44 1.28 -4.74
C PHE A 145 9.81 0.40 -5.82
N PHE A 146 9.49 -0.83 -5.44
CA PHE A 146 8.89 -1.82 -6.33
C PHE A 146 7.73 -2.51 -5.61
N GLU A 147 6.52 -2.38 -6.15
CA GLU A 147 5.34 -3.10 -5.67
C GLU A 147 5.10 -4.34 -6.54
N PRO A 148 5.45 -5.54 -6.05
CA PRO A 148 5.48 -6.76 -6.88
C PRO A 148 4.14 -7.13 -7.47
N ARG A 149 3.05 -6.90 -6.74
CA ARG A 149 1.69 -7.24 -7.17
C ARG A 149 1.28 -6.50 -8.43
N LEU A 150 1.68 -5.24 -8.58
CA LEU A 150 1.32 -4.41 -9.74
C LEU A 150 1.77 -5.01 -11.07
N LEU A 151 2.83 -5.82 -11.08
CA LEU A 151 3.29 -6.51 -12.29
C LEU A 151 2.25 -7.46 -12.88
N ASN A 152 1.36 -8.00 -12.05
CA ASN A 152 0.49 -9.12 -12.42
C ASN A 152 -1.00 -8.79 -12.28
N ILE A 153 -1.35 -7.68 -11.66
CA ILE A 153 -2.75 -7.24 -11.58
C ILE A 153 -3.23 -6.84 -12.96
N ASP A 154 -4.40 -7.30 -13.34
CA ASP A 154 -5.08 -7.03 -14.60
C ASP A 154 -6.42 -6.32 -14.45
N LEU A 155 -7.08 -6.47 -13.29
CA LEU A 155 -8.35 -5.81 -13.02
C LEU A 155 -8.13 -4.41 -12.40
N PHE A 156 -8.18 -3.42 -13.26
CA PHE A 156 -8.18 -2.02 -12.86
C PHE A 156 -9.50 -1.34 -13.21
N HIS A 157 -9.77 -0.24 -12.57
CA HIS A 157 -10.77 0.71 -13.01
C HIS A 157 -10.15 2.11 -13.07
N LYS A 158 -10.56 2.87 -14.07
CA LYS A 158 -10.30 4.30 -14.15
C LYS A 158 -11.22 5.00 -13.18
N HIS A 159 -10.73 6.04 -12.54
CA HIS A 159 -11.55 6.91 -11.72
C HIS A 159 -11.22 8.37 -11.92
N ILE A 160 -12.26 9.19 -12.02
CA ILE A 160 -12.15 10.64 -11.95
C ILE A 160 -12.80 11.04 -10.64
N THR A 161 -11.99 11.46 -9.67
CA THR A 161 -12.45 11.72 -8.30
C THR A 161 -12.20 13.17 -7.92
N LYS A 162 -13.24 13.83 -7.40
CA LYS A 162 -13.17 15.12 -6.72
C LYS A 162 -13.41 14.87 -5.24
N ALA A 163 -12.50 15.29 -4.39
CA ALA A 163 -12.61 15.02 -2.97
C ALA A 163 -12.28 16.25 -2.11
N ILE A 164 -13.00 16.35 -1.00
CA ILE A 164 -12.68 17.20 0.14
C ILE A 164 -12.31 16.28 1.28
N ASN A 165 -11.15 16.52 1.88
CA ASN A 165 -10.63 15.68 2.96
C ASN A 165 -10.28 16.57 4.15
N ILE A 166 -10.60 16.09 5.35
CA ILE A 166 -10.29 16.72 6.63
C ILE A 166 -9.44 15.75 7.43
N GLU A 167 -8.16 16.07 7.59
CA GLU A 167 -7.25 15.37 8.49
C GLU A 167 -7.28 16.03 9.86
N HIS A 168 -7.37 15.25 10.92
CA HIS A 168 -7.44 15.78 12.26
C HIS A 168 -6.76 14.85 13.26
N LYS A 169 -5.83 15.39 14.05
CA LYS A 169 -5.16 14.68 15.13
C LYS A 169 -5.87 15.01 16.43
N LEU A 170 -6.89 14.20 16.78
CA LEU A 170 -7.67 14.37 18.02
C LEU A 170 -6.80 14.31 19.26
N THR A 171 -5.89 13.34 19.30
CA THR A 171 -4.84 13.21 20.31
C THR A 171 -3.58 12.68 19.66
N ASN A 172 -2.45 12.62 20.39
CA ASN A 172 -1.25 11.96 19.87
C ASN A 172 -1.48 10.48 19.52
N HIS A 173 -2.44 9.84 20.18
CA HIS A 173 -2.77 8.42 20.01
C HIS A 173 -3.93 8.17 19.04
N LEU A 174 -4.71 9.18 18.69
CA LEU A 174 -5.91 9.07 17.86
C LEU A 174 -5.89 10.09 16.73
N VAL A 175 -5.74 9.58 15.52
CA VAL A 175 -5.81 10.34 14.27
C VAL A 175 -7.09 9.99 13.55
N THR A 176 -7.80 10.99 13.03
CA THR A 176 -9.01 10.80 12.23
C THR A 176 -8.88 11.49 10.89
N GLU A 177 -9.53 10.93 9.90
CA GLU A 177 -9.61 11.49 8.57
C GLU A 177 -11.01 11.31 8.01
N THR A 178 -11.60 12.38 7.49
CA THR A 178 -12.94 12.38 6.89
C THR A 178 -12.82 12.82 5.44
N GLU A 179 -13.43 12.07 4.53
CA GLU A 179 -13.43 12.37 3.11
C GLU A 179 -14.86 12.42 2.57
N PHE A 180 -15.16 13.43 1.79
CA PHE A 180 -16.33 13.52 0.92
C PHE A 180 -15.84 13.49 -0.53
N ALA A 181 -16.30 12.52 -1.31
CA ALA A 181 -15.81 12.31 -2.67
C ALA A 181 -16.95 12.05 -3.67
N ILE A 182 -16.75 12.53 -4.88
CA ILE A 182 -17.55 12.20 -6.05
C ILE A 182 -16.61 11.59 -7.07
N SER A 183 -16.93 10.37 -7.50
CA SER A 183 -16.08 9.59 -8.40
C SER A 183 -16.88 9.08 -9.58
N LYS A 184 -16.37 9.29 -10.80
CA LYS A 184 -16.80 8.54 -11.96
C LYS A 184 -15.90 7.32 -12.13
N ILE A 185 -16.49 6.13 -12.19
CA ILE A 185 -15.78 4.85 -12.23
C ILE A 185 -16.02 4.18 -13.58
N GLU A 186 -14.95 3.71 -14.22
CA GLU A 186 -14.98 2.98 -15.48
C GLU A 186 -14.04 1.76 -15.38
N PRO A 187 -14.57 0.53 -15.21
CA PRO A 187 -13.78 -0.69 -15.26
C PRO A 187 -13.01 -0.82 -16.59
N THR A 188 -11.75 -1.26 -16.54
CA THR A 188 -10.93 -1.46 -17.75
C THR A 188 -11.10 -2.84 -18.37
N TYR A 189 -11.93 -3.66 -17.77
CA TYR A 189 -12.27 -5.02 -18.16
C TYR A 189 -13.78 -5.15 -18.43
N SER A 190 -14.17 -6.26 -19.08
CA SER A 190 -15.58 -6.51 -19.35
C SER A 190 -16.31 -6.78 -18.05
N TYR A 191 -17.12 -5.83 -17.60
CA TYR A 191 -17.87 -5.91 -16.34
C TYR A 191 -19.18 -5.16 -16.44
N ASN A 192 -20.25 -5.78 -15.95
CA ASN A 192 -21.54 -5.15 -15.76
C ASN A 192 -22.02 -5.38 -14.32
N PHE A 193 -22.46 -4.32 -13.67
CA PHE A 193 -23.16 -4.40 -12.40
C PHE A 193 -24.67 -4.28 -12.64
N VAL A 194 -25.45 -5.27 -12.21
CA VAL A 194 -26.88 -5.36 -12.47
C VAL A 194 -27.67 -5.18 -11.18
N ILE A 195 -28.64 -4.28 -11.21
CA ILE A 195 -29.57 -4.02 -10.11
C ILE A 195 -31.00 -4.02 -10.69
N GLY A 196 -31.76 -5.06 -10.38
CA GLY A 196 -33.08 -5.25 -11.01
C GLY A 196 -32.93 -5.35 -12.52
N ASN A 197 -33.51 -4.42 -13.25
CA ASN A 197 -33.48 -4.38 -14.73
C ASN A 197 -32.41 -3.40 -15.26
N GLU A 198 -31.69 -2.71 -14.40
CA GLU A 198 -30.66 -1.74 -14.80
C GLU A 198 -29.27 -2.40 -14.82
N SER A 199 -28.46 -2.07 -15.84
CA SER A 199 -27.10 -2.59 -16.02
C SER A 199 -26.12 -1.45 -16.18
N PHE A 200 -25.06 -1.44 -15.35
CA PHE A 200 -24.09 -0.38 -15.26
C PHE A 200 -22.69 -0.89 -15.68
N ARG A 201 -22.15 -0.33 -16.76
CA ARG A 201 -20.75 -0.54 -17.20
C ARG A 201 -19.80 0.51 -16.68
N SER A 202 -20.30 1.72 -16.55
CA SER A 202 -19.65 2.85 -15.86
C SER A 202 -20.67 3.48 -14.94
N PHE A 203 -20.25 4.07 -13.86
CA PHE A 203 -21.14 4.60 -12.85
C PHE A 203 -20.52 5.72 -12.04
N ASP A 204 -21.37 6.55 -11.47
CA ASP A 204 -20.97 7.63 -10.58
C ASP A 204 -21.19 7.21 -9.11
N ILE A 205 -20.25 7.56 -8.23
CA ILE A 205 -20.32 7.24 -6.80
C ILE A 205 -20.10 8.51 -6.01
N SER A 206 -21.03 8.79 -5.09
CA SER A 206 -20.88 9.84 -4.07
C SER A 206 -20.69 9.21 -2.72
N THR A 207 -19.58 9.49 -2.03
CA THR A 207 -19.25 8.87 -0.75
C THR A 207 -18.92 9.87 0.33
N ALA A 208 -19.24 9.49 1.56
CA ALA A 208 -18.64 10.02 2.78
C ALA A 208 -17.89 8.88 3.48
N LYS A 209 -16.62 9.13 3.85
CA LYS A 209 -15.78 8.19 4.58
C LYS A 209 -15.28 8.84 5.87
N ILE A 210 -15.21 8.07 6.94
CA ILE A 210 -14.55 8.45 8.19
C ILE A 210 -13.62 7.32 8.56
N SER A 211 -12.33 7.61 8.74
CA SER A 211 -11.32 6.68 9.20
C SER A 211 -10.74 7.17 10.52
N ALA A 212 -10.53 6.25 11.45
CA ALA A 212 -9.90 6.50 12.73
C ALA A 212 -8.77 5.49 12.96
N GLN A 213 -7.59 5.98 13.29
CA GLN A 213 -6.45 5.14 13.71
C GLN A 213 -6.09 5.43 15.15
N TRP A 214 -6.17 4.40 15.98
CA TRP A 214 -5.88 4.46 17.41
C TRP A 214 -4.63 3.63 17.75
N SER A 215 -3.64 4.29 18.35
CA SER A 215 -2.33 3.73 18.72
C SER A 215 -2.04 3.95 20.20
N PRO A 216 -2.79 3.30 21.14
CA PRO A 216 -2.79 3.62 22.57
C PRO A 216 -1.44 3.44 23.26
N PHE A 217 -0.60 2.57 22.75
CA PHE A 217 0.68 2.21 23.37
C PHE A 217 1.90 2.86 22.71
N SER A 218 1.69 3.77 21.77
CA SER A 218 2.78 4.56 21.17
C SER A 218 3.29 5.62 22.13
N HIS A 219 4.60 5.87 22.11
CA HIS A 219 5.23 6.90 22.93
C HIS A 219 5.52 8.14 22.08
N PHE A 220 5.26 9.31 22.67
CA PHE A 220 5.43 10.60 22.04
C PHE A 220 6.23 11.50 22.97
N GLU A 221 7.17 12.24 22.41
CA GLU A 221 7.99 13.23 23.11
C GLU A 221 7.97 14.55 22.34
N THR A 222 8.09 15.66 23.08
CA THR A 222 8.22 16.97 22.46
C THR A 222 9.70 17.22 22.19
N ILE A 223 10.07 17.27 20.91
CA ILE A 223 11.42 17.54 20.44
C ILE A 223 11.38 18.82 19.60
N LYS A 224 12.11 19.85 20.01
CA LYS A 224 12.12 21.18 19.34
C LYS A 224 10.71 21.71 19.08
N ASP A 225 9.91 21.76 20.14
CA ASP A 225 8.50 22.21 20.14
C ASP A 225 7.53 21.42 19.23
N LYS A 226 7.98 20.31 18.63
CA LYS A 226 7.14 19.40 17.83
C LYS A 226 6.95 18.07 18.55
N VAL A 227 5.69 17.63 18.67
CA VAL A 227 5.36 16.32 19.23
C VAL A 227 5.73 15.25 18.21
N THR A 228 6.75 14.44 18.55
CA THR A 228 7.28 13.40 17.68
C THR A 228 7.05 12.02 18.29
N GLN A 229 6.63 11.05 17.48
CA GLN A 229 6.52 9.67 17.91
C GLN A 229 7.92 9.05 18.04
N THR A 230 8.37 8.80 19.27
CA THR A 230 9.69 8.23 19.56
C THR A 230 9.68 6.71 19.52
N LYS A 231 8.54 6.08 19.89
CA LYS A 231 8.40 4.62 19.85
C LYS A 231 7.02 4.23 19.34
N GLU A 232 7.00 3.34 18.36
CA GLU A 232 5.78 2.72 17.89
C GLU A 232 5.27 1.67 18.88
N GLY A 233 4.02 1.82 19.36
CA GLY A 233 3.38 0.88 20.27
C GLY A 233 2.34 0.03 19.56
N PHE A 234 2.06 -1.16 20.10
CA PHE A 234 1.10 -2.12 19.58
C PHE A 234 0.21 -2.67 20.71
N PRO A 235 -1.04 -3.07 20.42
CA PRO A 235 -1.71 -3.07 19.11
C PRO A 235 -2.03 -1.68 18.57
N LYS A 236 -2.19 -1.60 17.24
CA LYS A 236 -2.78 -0.46 16.55
C LYS A 236 -4.09 -0.88 15.92
N PHE A 237 -5.10 -0.06 16.06
CA PHE A 237 -6.44 -0.29 15.52
C PHE A 237 -6.76 0.76 14.45
N THR A 238 -7.36 0.33 13.35
CA THR A 238 -7.89 1.24 12.32
C THR A 238 -9.31 0.81 12.00
N LEU A 239 -10.23 1.75 12.05
CA LEU A 239 -11.63 1.56 11.64
C LEU A 239 -11.97 2.60 10.59
N GLN A 240 -12.66 2.18 9.54
CA GLN A 240 -13.17 3.07 8.50
C GLN A 240 -14.62 2.74 8.20
N LEU A 241 -15.44 3.75 8.17
CA LEU A 241 -16.84 3.69 7.74
C LEU A 241 -16.96 4.42 6.41
N THR A 242 -17.67 3.83 5.47
CA THR A 242 -17.95 4.43 4.15
C THR A 242 -19.43 4.33 3.87
N GLN A 243 -20.08 5.46 3.60
CA GLN A 243 -21.45 5.53 3.11
C GLN A 243 -21.46 6.08 1.69
N SER A 244 -22.08 5.36 0.77
CA SER A 244 -22.40 5.86 -0.57
C SER A 244 -23.87 6.29 -0.63
N PHE A 245 -24.15 7.31 -1.42
CA PHE A 245 -25.49 7.94 -1.50
C PHE A 245 -26.02 7.88 -2.93
N LYS A 246 -27.14 7.19 -3.13
CA LYS A 246 -27.87 7.23 -4.41
C LYS A 246 -28.57 8.60 -4.58
N ASN A 247 -28.57 9.11 -5.80
CA ASN A 247 -29.18 10.40 -6.19
C ASN A 247 -28.61 11.66 -5.52
N VAL A 248 -27.50 11.53 -4.78
CA VAL A 248 -26.76 12.68 -4.24
C VAL A 248 -25.56 12.93 -5.16
N LEU A 249 -25.42 14.16 -5.71
CA LEU A 249 -24.33 14.53 -6.60
C LEU A 249 -24.10 13.52 -7.74
N LYS A 250 -25.16 12.98 -8.32
CA LYS A 250 -25.21 11.95 -9.37
C LYS A 250 -24.80 10.54 -8.93
N GLY A 251 -24.68 10.23 -7.65
CA GLY A 251 -24.36 8.87 -7.21
C GLY A 251 -25.42 7.86 -7.64
N ASP A 252 -24.99 6.75 -8.23
CA ASP A 252 -25.87 5.69 -8.74
C ASP A 252 -26.28 4.70 -7.64
N PHE A 253 -25.44 4.52 -6.62
CA PHE A 253 -25.60 3.44 -5.66
C PHE A 253 -25.71 3.92 -4.22
N ASN A 254 -26.50 3.16 -3.43
CA ASN A 254 -26.52 3.28 -1.98
C ASN A 254 -25.91 2.01 -1.38
N TYR A 255 -24.80 2.16 -0.66
CA TYR A 255 -24.15 1.09 0.08
C TYR A 255 -23.45 1.61 1.31
N PHE A 256 -23.23 0.72 2.27
CA PHE A 256 -22.47 1.00 3.48
C PHE A 256 -21.35 -0.01 3.65
N LYS A 257 -20.15 0.46 4.05
CA LYS A 257 -19.00 -0.40 4.33
C LYS A 257 -18.43 -0.10 5.70
N VAL A 258 -17.97 -1.17 6.34
CA VAL A 258 -17.17 -1.12 7.57
C VAL A 258 -15.88 -1.87 7.30
N ASP A 259 -14.75 -1.19 7.40
CA ASP A 259 -13.42 -1.77 7.24
C ASP A 259 -12.68 -1.67 8.59
N PHE A 260 -12.11 -2.77 9.06
CA PHE A 260 -11.37 -2.82 10.31
C PHE A 260 -10.03 -3.52 10.10
N ARG A 261 -8.99 -2.97 10.74
CA ARG A 261 -7.66 -3.60 10.78
C ARG A 261 -7.03 -3.42 12.14
N THR A 262 -6.42 -4.49 12.65
CA THR A 262 -5.51 -4.41 13.78
C THR A 262 -4.14 -4.97 13.42
N ARG A 263 -3.10 -4.30 13.88
CA ARG A 263 -1.71 -4.75 13.76
C ARG A 263 -1.16 -4.93 15.16
N TYR A 264 -0.60 -6.09 15.41
CA TYR A 264 0.03 -6.41 16.68
C TYR A 264 1.45 -6.92 16.46
N LYS A 265 2.38 -6.41 17.25
CA LYS A 265 3.77 -6.88 17.27
C LYS A 265 4.12 -7.29 18.67
N ILE A 266 4.50 -8.56 18.82
CA ILE A 266 4.96 -9.18 20.08
C ILE A 266 6.46 -9.32 19.98
N THR A 267 7.19 -8.57 20.78
CA THR A 267 8.65 -8.67 20.85
C THR A 267 9.03 -9.66 21.94
N HIS A 268 9.70 -10.75 21.56
CA HIS A 268 10.19 -11.77 22.49
C HIS A 268 11.59 -11.42 23.00
N ASN A 269 12.43 -10.86 22.11
CA ASN A 269 13.71 -10.24 22.42
C ASN A 269 14.09 -9.28 21.28
N ASP A 270 15.23 -8.61 21.34
CA ASP A 270 15.66 -7.57 20.37
C ASP A 270 15.65 -8.03 18.89
N LYS A 271 15.68 -9.33 18.63
CA LYS A 271 15.82 -9.90 17.28
C LYS A 271 14.74 -10.92 16.93
N VAL A 272 13.90 -11.31 17.90
CA VAL A 272 12.83 -12.30 17.73
C VAL A 272 11.50 -11.62 18.04
N PHE A 273 10.61 -11.58 17.08
CA PHE A 273 9.29 -10.97 17.25
C PHE A 273 8.26 -11.63 16.34
N SER A 274 7.01 -11.48 16.70
CA SER A 274 5.88 -11.94 15.90
C SER A 274 5.05 -10.74 15.49
N GLU A 275 4.63 -10.71 14.23
CA GLU A 275 3.69 -9.72 13.70
C GLU A 275 2.38 -10.42 13.36
N ILE A 276 1.28 -9.86 13.82
CA ILE A 276 -0.07 -10.34 13.56
C ILE A 276 -0.86 -9.20 12.93
N VAL A 277 -1.46 -9.46 11.78
CA VAL A 277 -2.34 -8.51 11.09
C VAL A 277 -3.68 -9.19 10.87
N LEU A 278 -4.72 -8.63 11.48
CA LEU A 278 -6.11 -8.97 11.21
C LEU A 278 -6.73 -7.83 10.40
N SER A 279 -7.33 -8.17 9.26
CA SER A 279 -8.10 -7.23 8.45
C SER A 279 -9.47 -7.83 8.16
N SER A 280 -10.51 -7.02 8.28
CA SER A 280 -11.87 -7.45 7.97
C SER A 280 -12.66 -6.32 7.32
N GLY A 281 -13.68 -6.69 6.56
CA GLY A 281 -14.56 -5.75 5.91
C GLY A 281 -15.95 -6.35 5.71
N LEU A 282 -16.94 -5.47 5.75
CA LEU A 282 -18.33 -5.76 5.45
C LEU A 282 -18.87 -4.66 4.55
N ALA A 283 -19.43 -5.05 3.41
CA ALA A 283 -20.14 -4.17 2.52
C ALA A 283 -21.59 -4.64 2.39
N THR A 284 -22.53 -3.71 2.47
CA THR A 284 -23.98 -3.98 2.36
C THR A 284 -24.61 -3.04 1.34
N GLY A 285 -25.73 -3.43 0.76
CA GLY A 285 -26.43 -2.63 -0.25
C GLY A 285 -25.91 -2.87 -1.68
N ASN A 286 -25.95 -1.85 -2.52
CA ASN A 286 -25.61 -1.98 -3.94
C ASN A 286 -24.13 -1.63 -4.17
N THR A 287 -23.23 -2.50 -3.70
CA THR A 287 -21.79 -2.29 -3.80
C THR A 287 -21.25 -2.94 -5.09
N PRO A 288 -20.67 -2.16 -6.05
CA PRO A 288 -20.06 -2.74 -7.23
C PRO A 288 -18.73 -3.42 -6.91
N LEU A 289 -18.29 -4.37 -7.75
CA LEU A 289 -17.09 -5.18 -7.55
C LEU A 289 -15.82 -4.33 -7.32
N THR A 290 -15.73 -3.17 -7.96
CA THR A 290 -14.63 -2.23 -7.81
C THR A 290 -14.43 -1.76 -6.37
N HIS A 291 -15.46 -1.81 -5.54
CA HIS A 291 -15.50 -1.38 -4.14
C HIS A 291 -15.71 -2.52 -3.14
N LEU A 292 -15.82 -3.77 -3.61
CA LEU A 292 -15.81 -4.98 -2.79
C LEU A 292 -14.38 -5.37 -2.40
N TYR A 293 -14.18 -6.59 -1.92
CA TYR A 293 -12.92 -7.03 -1.35
C TYR A 293 -12.33 -8.22 -2.08
N HIS A 294 -11.07 -8.14 -2.47
CA HIS A 294 -10.22 -9.30 -2.72
C HIS A 294 -9.29 -9.50 -1.51
N ALA A 295 -8.78 -10.71 -1.30
CA ALA A 295 -7.92 -11.03 -0.14
C ALA A 295 -6.43 -10.77 -0.41
N TYR A 296 -6.07 -9.76 -1.21
CA TYR A 296 -4.69 -9.46 -1.61
C TYR A 296 -3.94 -10.65 -2.23
N PRO A 297 -4.44 -11.23 -3.33
CA PRO A 297 -3.79 -12.33 -4.04
C PRO A 297 -2.46 -11.88 -4.66
N ASN A 298 -1.52 -12.81 -4.81
CA ASN A 298 -0.24 -12.53 -5.47
C ASN A 298 0.27 -13.70 -6.31
N ASN A 299 -0.59 -14.57 -6.84
CA ASN A 299 -0.21 -15.64 -7.74
C ASN A 299 -0.80 -15.45 -9.14
N ILE A 300 -0.07 -15.89 -10.15
CA ILE A 300 -0.49 -15.80 -11.56
C ILE A 300 -0.88 -17.18 -12.08
N THR A 301 -1.85 -17.22 -12.99
CA THR A 301 -2.30 -18.45 -13.63
C THR A 301 -1.27 -18.87 -14.70
N LYS A 302 -0.35 -19.76 -14.34
CA LYS A 302 0.66 -20.38 -15.22
C LYS A 302 0.84 -21.85 -14.84
N GLU A 303 1.26 -22.65 -15.79
CA GLU A 303 1.33 -24.11 -15.66
C GLU A 303 2.34 -24.57 -14.60
N THR A 304 3.53 -23.99 -14.56
CA THR A 304 4.60 -24.44 -13.67
C THR A 304 4.92 -23.45 -12.55
N VAL A 305 5.42 -23.95 -11.41
CA VAL A 305 5.88 -23.13 -10.28
C VAL A 305 6.94 -22.14 -10.72
N LEU A 306 7.84 -22.54 -11.62
CA LEU A 306 8.91 -21.68 -12.13
C LEU A 306 8.37 -20.53 -12.98
N GLN A 307 7.33 -20.76 -13.78
CA GLN A 307 6.67 -19.71 -14.56
C GLN A 307 5.89 -18.73 -13.68
N ARG A 308 5.45 -19.17 -12.49
CA ARG A 308 4.78 -18.36 -11.46
C ARG A 308 5.78 -17.64 -10.54
N PHE A 309 7.09 -17.86 -10.72
CA PHE A 309 8.12 -17.25 -9.91
C PHE A 309 8.11 -15.73 -10.08
N SER A 310 7.94 -15.02 -8.97
CA SER A 310 7.77 -13.56 -8.95
C SER A 310 8.31 -12.99 -7.64
N VAL A 311 7.88 -11.82 -7.23
CA VAL A 311 8.28 -11.20 -5.96
C VAL A 311 7.15 -11.31 -4.96
N ALA A 312 7.46 -11.71 -3.73
CA ALA A 312 6.50 -11.79 -2.62
C ALA A 312 6.06 -10.41 -2.18
N GLY A 313 4.78 -10.25 -1.90
CA GLY A 313 4.23 -9.03 -1.31
C GLY A 313 4.36 -9.03 0.22
N ILE A 314 4.13 -7.85 0.82
CA ILE A 314 4.27 -7.71 2.28
C ILE A 314 3.15 -8.45 3.03
N ASN A 315 1.91 -8.27 2.56
CA ASN A 315 0.71 -8.80 3.21
C ASN A 315 -0.20 -9.54 2.22
N SER A 316 0.36 -10.10 1.15
CA SER A 316 -0.38 -10.85 0.13
C SER A 316 -0.42 -12.33 0.43
N PHE A 317 -1.43 -13.01 -0.09
CA PHE A 317 -1.48 -14.46 -0.17
C PHE A 317 -0.71 -14.91 -1.42
N GLU A 318 0.40 -15.63 -1.22
CA GLU A 318 1.36 -15.90 -2.28
C GLU A 318 0.92 -17.03 -3.21
N THR A 319 0.03 -17.91 -2.73
CA THR A 319 -0.52 -19.03 -3.50
C THR A 319 -1.92 -18.75 -4.05
N MET A 320 -2.57 -17.65 -3.65
CA MET A 320 -3.88 -17.24 -4.15
C MET A 320 -3.73 -16.54 -5.51
N TYR A 321 -4.45 -17.04 -6.51
CA TYR A 321 -4.42 -16.47 -7.86
C TYR A 321 -5.15 -15.13 -7.93
N PHE A 322 -4.67 -14.24 -8.80
CA PHE A 322 -5.38 -12.99 -9.09
C PHE A 322 -6.79 -13.29 -9.58
N ASN A 323 -7.76 -12.51 -9.10
CA ASN A 323 -9.18 -12.58 -9.43
C ASN A 323 -9.88 -13.90 -9.04
N GLU A 324 -9.22 -14.76 -8.26
CA GLU A 324 -9.79 -16.04 -7.82
C GLU A 324 -10.99 -15.84 -6.88
N PHE A 325 -10.91 -14.86 -5.98
CA PHE A 325 -11.95 -14.62 -4.97
C PHE A 325 -12.29 -13.15 -4.80
N PHE A 326 -13.60 -12.89 -4.66
CA PHE A 326 -14.12 -11.61 -4.18
C PHE A 326 -15.17 -11.85 -3.09
N SER A 327 -15.36 -10.87 -2.23
CA SER A 327 -16.25 -10.95 -1.07
C SER A 327 -16.92 -9.61 -0.79
N ASP A 328 -18.18 -9.65 -0.32
CA ASP A 328 -18.85 -8.50 0.30
C ASP A 328 -18.57 -8.43 1.82
N ARG A 329 -18.17 -9.56 2.39
CA ARG A 329 -17.73 -9.71 3.79
C ARG A 329 -16.52 -10.64 3.85
N PHE A 330 -15.47 -10.20 4.52
CA PHE A 330 -14.25 -10.98 4.63
C PHE A 330 -13.52 -10.71 5.94
N ALA A 331 -12.66 -11.65 6.29
CA ALA A 331 -11.64 -11.49 7.32
C ALA A 331 -10.37 -12.22 6.89
N THR A 332 -9.21 -11.60 7.11
CA THR A 332 -7.90 -12.19 6.90
C THR A 332 -7.07 -12.10 8.16
N LEU A 333 -6.38 -13.17 8.50
CA LEU A 333 -5.40 -13.21 9.58
C LEU A 333 -4.05 -13.61 9.01
N GLN A 334 -3.04 -12.79 9.25
CA GLN A 334 -1.67 -13.07 8.86
C GLN A 334 -0.78 -13.05 10.09
N ILE A 335 0.05 -14.07 10.22
CA ILE A 335 1.00 -14.24 11.32
C ILE A 335 2.38 -14.44 10.70
N LYS A 336 3.34 -13.60 11.07
CA LYS A 336 4.75 -13.72 10.72
C LYS A 336 5.57 -13.81 11.99
N HIS A 337 6.36 -14.85 12.13
CA HIS A 337 7.30 -15.03 13.24
C HIS A 337 8.72 -14.89 12.73
N PHE A 338 9.42 -13.85 13.18
CA PHE A 338 10.79 -13.53 12.82
C PHE A 338 11.73 -14.24 13.81
N VAL A 339 12.47 -15.22 13.31
CA VAL A 339 13.45 -15.97 14.10
C VAL A 339 14.75 -15.16 14.20
N LYS A 340 15.56 -15.42 15.22
CA LYS A 340 16.85 -14.76 15.38
C LYS A 340 17.70 -14.93 14.11
N PRO A 341 18.25 -13.84 13.53
CA PRO A 341 19.14 -13.94 12.39
C PRO A 341 20.33 -14.85 12.68
N PHE A 342 20.65 -15.76 11.78
CA PHE A 342 21.83 -16.62 11.87
C PHE A 342 22.99 -16.00 11.11
N ARG A 343 24.20 -16.13 11.67
CA ARG A 343 25.40 -15.54 11.09
C ARG A 343 26.08 -16.55 10.18
N ILE A 344 26.09 -16.27 8.86
CA ILE A 344 26.93 -17.02 7.90
C ILE A 344 28.32 -16.40 7.85
N THR A 345 28.36 -15.06 7.68
CA THR A 345 29.60 -14.25 7.77
C THR A 345 29.30 -12.98 8.57
N GLU A 346 30.32 -12.11 8.77
CA GLU A 346 30.09 -10.82 9.44
C GLU A 346 29.09 -9.94 8.71
N ARG A 347 29.10 -9.99 7.39
CA ARG A 347 28.29 -9.18 6.50
C ARG A 347 26.92 -9.83 6.17
N TYR A 348 26.83 -11.17 6.22
CA TYR A 348 25.62 -11.90 5.84
C TYR A 348 24.96 -12.52 7.06
N ARG A 349 23.78 -12.00 7.41
CA ARG A 349 22.95 -12.44 8.54
C ARG A 349 21.51 -12.66 8.09
N PRO A 350 21.27 -13.76 7.34
CA PRO A 350 19.91 -14.09 6.92
C PRO A 350 18.99 -14.32 8.11
N GLN A 351 17.70 -14.06 7.89
CA GLN A 351 16.67 -14.23 8.89
C GLN A 351 15.56 -15.10 8.34
N LEU A 352 15.28 -16.20 9.06
CA LEU A 352 14.12 -17.04 8.78
C LEU A 352 12.86 -16.36 9.34
N VAL A 353 11.80 -16.33 8.54
CA VAL A 353 10.47 -15.87 8.93
C VAL A 353 9.47 -16.98 8.65
N LEU A 354 8.78 -17.44 9.68
CA LEU A 354 7.69 -18.41 9.54
C LEU A 354 6.38 -17.64 9.30
N ILE A 355 5.55 -18.15 8.40
CA ILE A 355 4.35 -17.46 7.94
C ILE A 355 3.15 -18.40 7.98
N SER A 356 2.03 -17.89 8.49
CA SER A 356 0.72 -18.51 8.37
C SER A 356 -0.31 -17.44 7.99
N ARG A 357 -1.17 -17.75 7.01
CA ARG A 357 -2.20 -16.83 6.53
C ARG A 357 -3.53 -17.56 6.38
N PHE A 358 -4.58 -16.91 6.80
CA PHE A 358 -5.95 -17.42 6.75
C PHE A 358 -6.87 -16.34 6.18
N ALA A 359 -7.84 -16.74 5.34
CA ALA A 359 -8.88 -15.87 4.86
C ALA A 359 -10.24 -16.58 4.85
N LEU A 360 -11.24 -15.85 5.27
CA LEU A 360 -12.65 -16.24 5.21
C LEU A 360 -13.40 -15.12 4.50
N GLY A 361 -14.42 -15.47 3.72
CA GLY A 361 -15.26 -14.47 3.08
C GLY A 361 -16.40 -15.08 2.31
N ASN A 362 -17.40 -14.28 2.03
CA ASN A 362 -18.54 -14.69 1.24
C ASN A 362 -19.08 -13.49 0.47
N MET A 363 -19.99 -13.74 -0.46
CA MET A 363 -20.69 -12.71 -1.23
C MET A 363 -22.14 -13.12 -1.42
N GLN A 364 -23.04 -12.18 -1.19
CA GLN A 364 -24.45 -12.27 -1.57
C GLN A 364 -24.62 -11.76 -3.01
N ASP A 365 -25.63 -12.25 -3.70
CA ASP A 365 -26.05 -11.78 -5.02
C ASP A 365 -24.89 -11.72 -6.04
N ILE A 366 -24.08 -12.80 -6.13
CA ILE A 366 -22.93 -12.90 -7.06
C ILE A 366 -23.36 -12.66 -8.51
N GLU A 367 -24.57 -13.07 -8.87
CA GLU A 367 -25.16 -12.92 -10.19
C GLU A 367 -25.32 -11.46 -10.64
N ARG A 368 -25.27 -10.50 -9.72
CA ARG A 368 -25.26 -9.06 -10.04
C ARG A 368 -23.96 -8.59 -10.71
N HIS A 369 -22.87 -9.36 -10.52
CA HIS A 369 -21.54 -9.06 -11.08
C HIS A 369 -21.34 -9.90 -12.35
N GLN A 370 -21.73 -9.34 -13.51
CA GLN A 370 -21.71 -10.05 -14.78
C GLN A 370 -20.42 -9.83 -15.58
N ASN A 371 -20.14 -10.76 -16.49
CA ASN A 371 -18.98 -10.81 -17.38
C ASN A 371 -17.62 -10.93 -16.66
N ILE A 372 -17.65 -11.45 -15.45
CA ILE A 372 -16.47 -11.80 -14.66
C ILE A 372 -16.77 -13.08 -13.87
N THR A 373 -15.77 -13.94 -13.75
CA THR A 373 -15.90 -15.20 -13.00
C THR A 373 -14.95 -15.18 -11.82
N PHE A 374 -15.47 -15.45 -10.64
CA PHE A 374 -14.71 -15.56 -9.40
C PHE A 374 -15.46 -16.44 -8.39
N GLY A 375 -14.74 -16.93 -7.39
CA GLY A 375 -15.28 -17.64 -6.25
C GLY A 375 -15.42 -16.76 -5.01
N THR A 376 -15.88 -17.39 -3.91
CA THR A 376 -15.89 -16.80 -2.57
C THR A 376 -15.02 -17.60 -1.62
N LEU A 377 -14.67 -17.03 -0.47
CA LEU A 377 -13.80 -17.66 0.53
C LEU A 377 -14.58 -18.42 1.62
N ASN A 378 -15.77 -18.94 1.30
CA ASN A 378 -16.71 -19.55 2.27
C ASN A 378 -16.18 -20.85 2.91
N LYS A 379 -15.23 -21.56 2.27
CA LYS A 379 -14.61 -22.78 2.80
C LYS A 379 -13.38 -22.51 3.68
N GLY A 380 -12.95 -21.29 3.77
CA GLY A 380 -11.70 -20.93 4.46
C GLY A 380 -10.45 -21.21 3.65
N TYR A 381 -9.73 -20.16 3.30
CA TYR A 381 -8.43 -20.25 2.62
C TYR A 381 -7.31 -20.30 3.64
N SER A 382 -6.35 -21.17 3.42
CA SER A 382 -5.20 -21.34 4.30
C SER A 382 -3.92 -21.50 3.51
N GLU A 383 -2.89 -20.75 3.88
CA GLU A 383 -1.53 -20.96 3.39
C GLU A 383 -0.52 -20.82 4.53
N ALA A 384 0.53 -21.63 4.46
CA ALA A 384 1.67 -21.54 5.36
C ALA A 384 2.96 -21.58 4.57
N GLY A 385 4.02 -21.03 5.13
CA GLY A 385 5.29 -20.98 4.46
C GLY A 385 6.39 -20.36 5.29
N PHE A 386 7.47 -20.03 4.63
CA PHE A 386 8.61 -19.37 5.24
C PHE A 386 9.31 -18.45 4.25
N GLU A 387 9.98 -17.45 4.79
CA GLU A 387 10.89 -16.57 4.05
C GLU A 387 12.30 -16.71 4.63
N ILE A 388 13.29 -16.65 3.77
CA ILE A 388 14.69 -16.47 4.17
C ILE A 388 15.10 -15.08 3.65
N ASN A 389 15.07 -14.10 4.53
CA ASN A 389 15.33 -12.72 4.20
C ASN A 389 16.79 -12.34 4.34
N LYS A 390 17.26 -11.32 3.63
CA LYS A 390 18.64 -10.80 3.69
C LYS A 390 19.71 -11.82 3.31
N LEU A 391 19.44 -12.66 2.31
CA LEU A 391 20.43 -13.61 1.78
C LEU A 391 21.57 -12.88 1.08
N LEU A 392 21.26 -11.93 0.17
CA LEU A 392 22.27 -11.18 -0.58
C LEU A 392 21.69 -9.81 -0.97
N PHE A 393 22.36 -8.70 -0.63
CA PHE A 393 21.97 -7.33 -0.99
C PHE A 393 20.48 -6.98 -0.72
N GLY A 394 19.90 -7.51 0.36
CA GLY A 394 18.49 -7.32 0.70
C GLY A 394 17.52 -8.27 0.00
N PHE A 395 17.98 -9.09 -0.95
CA PHE A 395 17.20 -10.16 -1.54
C PHE A 395 17.05 -11.34 -0.60
N GLY A 396 15.94 -12.05 -0.75
CA GLY A 396 15.64 -13.31 -0.05
C GLY A 396 14.72 -14.17 -0.89
N LEU A 397 14.27 -15.28 -0.32
CA LEU A 397 13.36 -16.24 -0.94
C LEU A 397 12.16 -16.46 -0.02
N SER A 398 10.99 -16.59 -0.61
CA SER A 398 9.73 -16.95 0.05
C SER A 398 9.19 -18.23 -0.57
N PHE A 399 8.73 -19.14 0.29
CA PHE A 399 8.04 -20.36 -0.09
C PHE A 399 6.71 -20.42 0.65
N ALA A 400 5.64 -20.66 -0.07
CA ALA A 400 4.30 -20.79 0.50
C ALA A 400 3.60 -22.02 -0.08
N TYR A 401 2.75 -22.63 0.74
CA TYR A 401 1.94 -23.78 0.40
C TYR A 401 0.48 -23.54 0.80
N ARG A 402 -0.43 -23.72 -0.16
CA ARG A 402 -1.87 -23.66 0.00
C ARG A 402 -2.40 -24.98 0.50
N TYR A 403 -3.22 -24.97 1.54
CA TYR A 403 -3.82 -26.17 2.12
C TYR A 403 -5.28 -25.92 2.55
N GLY A 404 -5.95 -26.96 3.04
CA GLY A 404 -7.32 -26.87 3.55
C GLY A 404 -8.38 -26.85 2.45
N GLY A 405 -9.48 -26.10 2.66
CA GLY A 405 -10.69 -26.17 1.86
C GLY A 405 -10.55 -25.76 0.38
N TYR A 406 -9.47 -25.07 0.05
CA TYR A 406 -9.16 -24.60 -1.32
C TYR A 406 -7.88 -25.25 -1.88
N HIS A 407 -7.42 -26.34 -1.31
CA HIS A 407 -6.33 -27.12 -1.89
C HIS A 407 -6.68 -27.57 -3.31
N LEU A 408 -5.76 -27.35 -4.25
CA LEU A 408 -5.94 -27.73 -5.65
C LEU A 408 -5.47 -29.18 -5.89
N PRO A 409 -6.02 -29.89 -6.89
CA PRO A 409 -5.70 -31.30 -7.15
C PRO A 409 -4.21 -31.55 -7.37
N GLU A 410 -3.56 -30.71 -8.16
CA GLU A 410 -2.14 -30.85 -8.45
C GLU A 410 -1.29 -30.20 -7.35
N PHE A 411 -0.33 -30.96 -6.82
CA PHE A 411 0.57 -30.49 -5.74
C PHE A 411 1.29 -29.20 -6.12
N ALA A 412 1.79 -29.10 -7.36
CA ALA A 412 2.53 -27.95 -7.85
C ALA A 412 1.68 -26.65 -7.87
N ASP A 413 0.36 -26.76 -8.03
CA ASP A 413 -0.53 -25.59 -8.06
C ASP A 413 -0.76 -24.96 -6.70
N ASN A 414 -0.46 -25.73 -5.64
CA ASN A 414 -0.52 -25.24 -4.26
C ASN A 414 0.79 -24.60 -3.78
N LEU A 415 1.84 -24.62 -4.61
CA LEU A 415 3.16 -24.08 -4.25
C LEU A 415 3.38 -22.71 -4.89
N ALA A 416 3.96 -21.80 -4.12
CA ALA A 416 4.52 -20.56 -4.61
C ALA A 416 5.97 -20.41 -4.12
N ALA A 417 6.88 -20.13 -5.06
CA ALA A 417 8.26 -19.79 -4.78
C ALA A 417 8.51 -18.38 -5.33
N LYS A 418 9.02 -17.47 -4.51
CA LYS A 418 9.13 -16.06 -4.86
C LYS A 418 10.39 -15.42 -4.29
N PHE A 419 10.85 -14.34 -4.90
CA PHE A 419 11.85 -13.49 -4.28
C PHE A 419 11.21 -12.62 -3.18
N THR A 420 11.96 -12.35 -2.12
CA THR A 420 11.69 -11.23 -1.21
C THR A 420 12.71 -10.13 -1.44
N PHE A 421 12.30 -8.88 -1.25
CA PHE A 421 13.19 -7.73 -1.33
C PHE A 421 12.95 -6.84 -0.11
N ASN A 422 13.86 -6.90 0.84
CA ASN A 422 13.81 -6.16 2.09
C ASN A 422 15.04 -5.28 2.21
N VAL A 423 14.93 -4.05 1.74
CA VAL A 423 15.93 -3.01 2.01
C VAL A 423 15.46 -2.21 3.21
N SER A 424 16.13 -2.40 4.36
CA SER A 424 16.05 -1.44 5.47
C SER A 424 17.19 -0.44 5.27
N LEU A 425 16.84 0.77 4.90
CA LEU A 425 17.75 1.92 4.94
C LEU A 425 18.02 2.32 6.39
#